data_50e6afc1408e402d42ae38e39a07f929
#
_entry.id   50e6afc1408e402d42ae38e39a07f929
#
_cell.length_a   1.000
_cell.length_b   1.000
_cell.length_c   1.000
_cell.angle_alpha   90.00
_cell.angle_beta   90.00
_cell.angle_gamma   90.00
#
_symmetry.space_group_name_H-M   'P 1'
#
loop_
_entity.id
_entity.type
_entity.pdbx_description
1 polymer ?
#
loop_
_entity_poly.entity_id
_entity_poly.type
_entity_poly.pdbx_seq_one_letter_code
_entity_poly.pdbx_strand_id
1 'polypeptide(L)'
;DAATGEEVWSFDPAPHNEGGRVFRGRSRGVAYWEGEQGKRIFHFVRDRVYALDARSGELITGFGTGGFIDLRQHLGMDPERASIEVTSPGIVYRDYLIVGSRVPEEQNSTPGHVRAFNAVTGAFEWIFHTIPQPGEFGYDTWEWVEGNVYGGANPWGGFSLDEERGLVFFATGS
;
A
#
# COMPACT_ATOMS: atom_id res chain seq x y z
N ASP A 1 21.42 13.29 5.42
CA ASP A 1 22.51 12.48 5.99
C ASP A 1 22.32 12.32 7.50
N ALA A 2 22.30 11.07 7.99
CA ALA A 2 22.00 10.80 9.41
C ALA A 2 23.13 11.20 10.37
N ALA A 3 24.36 11.32 9.87
CA ALA A 3 25.51 11.72 10.69
C ALA A 3 25.67 13.24 10.81
N THR A 4 25.25 13.98 9.80
CA THR A 4 25.45 15.44 9.73
C THR A 4 24.14 16.24 9.88
N GLY A 5 23.00 15.63 9.60
CA GLY A 5 21.70 16.29 9.51
C GLY A 5 21.50 17.07 8.21
N GLU A 6 22.44 17.00 7.27
CA GLU A 6 22.32 17.67 5.97
C GLU A 6 21.25 17.00 5.09
N GLU A 7 20.45 17.80 4.40
CA GLU A 7 19.53 17.29 3.39
C GLU A 7 20.30 16.77 2.18
N VAL A 8 20.09 15.49 1.82
CA VAL A 8 20.69 14.86 0.64
C VAL A 8 19.82 15.12 -0.59
N TRP A 9 18.52 14.90 -0.45
CA TRP A 9 17.49 15.17 -1.44
C TRP A 9 16.12 15.29 -0.80
N SER A 10 15.16 15.83 -1.53
CA SER A 10 13.76 15.88 -1.14
C SER A 10 12.86 15.51 -2.33
N PHE A 11 11.70 14.94 -2.05
CA PHE A 11 10.69 14.60 -3.05
C PHE A 11 9.37 15.25 -2.71
N ASP A 12 8.79 15.97 -3.68
CA ASP A 12 7.44 16.52 -3.60
C ASP A 12 6.51 15.73 -4.53
N PRO A 13 5.50 15.02 -4.01
CA PRO A 13 4.55 14.30 -4.84
C PRO A 13 3.53 15.20 -5.57
N ALA A 14 3.41 16.49 -5.22
CA ALA A 14 2.39 17.38 -5.76
C ALA A 14 2.43 17.53 -7.29
N PRO A 15 3.60 17.68 -7.95
CA PRO A 15 3.68 17.76 -9.41
C PRO A 15 3.26 16.47 -10.13
N HIS A 16 3.30 15.34 -9.43
CA HIS A 16 2.96 14.02 -9.98
C HIS A 16 1.50 13.63 -9.77
N ASN A 17 0.70 14.55 -9.24
CA ASN A 17 -0.74 14.36 -9.03
C ASN A 17 -1.55 15.16 -10.05
N GLU A 18 -2.68 14.60 -10.48
CA GLU A 18 -3.61 15.33 -11.30
C GLU A 18 -4.10 16.61 -10.59
N GLY A 19 -3.90 17.76 -11.23
CA GLY A 19 -4.29 19.06 -10.70
C GLY A 19 -3.33 19.70 -9.69
N GLY A 20 -2.09 19.19 -9.51
CA GLY A 20 -1.04 19.82 -8.69
C GLY A 20 -1.42 20.01 -7.21
N ARG A 21 -2.30 19.18 -6.69
CA ARG A 21 -2.76 19.30 -5.29
C ARG A 21 -1.66 18.92 -4.31
N VAL A 22 -1.33 19.84 -3.41
CA VAL A 22 -0.50 19.54 -2.24
C VAL A 22 -1.27 18.61 -1.31
N PHE A 23 -0.79 17.36 -1.21
CA PHE A 23 -1.38 16.40 -0.27
C PHE A 23 -0.73 16.58 1.11
N ARG A 24 -1.48 17.07 2.06
CA ARG A 24 -1.14 16.94 3.46
C ARG A 24 -1.69 15.61 3.97
N GLY A 25 -0.98 14.53 3.66
CA GLY A 25 -1.28 13.18 4.17
C GLY A 25 -0.56 12.92 5.49
N ARG A 26 -1.08 11.98 6.28
CA ARG A 26 -0.36 11.43 7.42
C ARG A 26 0.56 10.33 6.87
N SER A 27 1.87 10.52 6.96
CA SER A 27 2.84 9.47 6.67
C SER A 27 3.61 9.12 7.93
N ARG A 28 3.74 7.82 8.24
CA ARG A 28 4.48 7.31 9.39
C ARG A 28 5.82 6.71 9.01
N GLY A 29 6.24 6.87 7.76
CA GLY A 29 7.52 6.40 7.28
C GLY A 29 7.51 5.98 5.83
N VAL A 30 8.58 5.33 5.44
CA VAL A 30 8.83 4.81 4.10
C VAL A 30 9.24 3.34 4.20
N ALA A 31 9.13 2.59 3.09
CA ALA A 31 9.72 1.26 2.98
C ALA A 31 10.97 1.32 2.09
N TYR A 32 11.92 0.44 2.34
CA TYR A 32 13.17 0.34 1.60
C TYR A 32 13.27 -1.03 0.93
N TRP A 33 13.77 -1.04 -0.29
CA TRP A 33 14.09 -2.23 -1.05
C TRP A 33 15.46 -2.09 -1.71
N GLU A 34 16.20 -3.20 -1.76
CA GLU A 34 17.49 -3.31 -2.45
C GLU A 34 17.54 -4.63 -3.23
N GLY A 35 17.95 -4.55 -4.48
CA GLY A 35 18.12 -5.70 -5.37
C GLY A 35 19.05 -5.37 -6.54
N GLU A 36 19.09 -6.25 -7.52
CA GLU A 36 19.96 -6.09 -8.71
C GLU A 36 19.65 -4.81 -9.50
N GLN A 37 18.40 -4.35 -9.47
CA GLN A 37 17.93 -3.13 -10.15
C GLN A 37 18.19 -1.84 -9.33
N GLY A 38 18.95 -1.92 -8.25
CA GLY A 38 19.34 -0.77 -7.43
C GLY A 38 18.64 -0.73 -6.08
N LYS A 39 18.52 0.48 -5.53
CA LYS A 39 17.95 0.74 -4.21
C LYS A 39 16.76 1.68 -4.34
N ARG A 40 15.68 1.37 -3.63
CA ARG A 40 14.44 2.14 -3.73
C ARG A 40 13.91 2.54 -2.37
N ILE A 41 13.33 3.73 -2.33
CA ILE A 41 12.46 4.18 -1.25
C ILE A 41 11.02 4.18 -1.77
N PHE A 42 10.14 3.48 -1.08
CA PHE A 42 8.70 3.57 -1.34
C PHE A 42 8.10 4.61 -0.42
N HIS A 43 7.52 5.63 -1.03
CA HIS A 43 6.86 6.72 -0.32
C HIS A 43 5.35 6.62 -0.50
N PHE A 44 4.64 6.60 0.63
CA PHE A 44 3.20 6.37 0.71
C PHE A 44 2.48 7.69 0.92
N VAL A 45 1.61 8.06 -0.01
CA VAL A 45 0.83 9.29 0.04
C VAL A 45 -0.61 9.01 -0.38
N ARG A 46 -1.52 9.06 0.57
CA ARG A 46 -2.95 8.79 0.37
C ARG A 46 -3.19 7.42 -0.28
N ASP A 47 -3.68 7.43 -1.51
CA ASP A 47 -4.02 6.28 -2.34
C ASP A 47 -2.89 5.83 -3.29
N ARG A 48 -1.66 6.38 -3.11
CA ARG A 48 -0.53 6.11 -4.00
C ARG A 48 0.72 5.65 -3.26
N VAL A 49 1.49 4.82 -3.94
CA VAL A 49 2.84 4.43 -3.53
C VAL A 49 3.81 4.83 -4.64
N TYR A 50 4.68 5.78 -4.35
CA TYR A 50 5.74 6.23 -5.26
C TYR A 50 7.01 5.43 -5.04
N ALA A 51 7.73 5.08 -6.11
CA ALA A 51 9.05 4.50 -6.04
C ALA A 51 10.12 5.54 -6.41
N LEU A 52 11.05 5.77 -5.50
CA LEU A 52 12.13 6.73 -5.66
C LEU A 52 13.46 6.00 -5.66
N ASP A 53 14.41 6.46 -6.48
CA ASP A 53 15.80 6.05 -6.35
C ASP A 53 16.34 6.52 -4.99
N ALA A 54 16.86 5.58 -4.19
CA ALA A 54 17.26 5.87 -2.81
C ALA A 54 18.47 6.82 -2.72
N ARG A 55 19.26 6.95 -3.78
CA ARG A 55 20.43 7.82 -3.82
C ARG A 55 20.09 9.25 -4.25
N SER A 56 19.28 9.38 -5.31
CA SER A 56 19.00 10.68 -5.93
C SER A 56 17.66 11.28 -5.50
N GLY A 57 16.73 10.48 -4.98
CA GLY A 57 15.36 10.90 -4.72
C GLY A 57 14.50 11.04 -5.98
N GLU A 58 15.04 10.69 -7.16
CA GLU A 58 14.31 10.77 -8.42
C GLU A 58 13.23 9.71 -8.52
N LEU A 59 12.12 10.09 -9.14
CA LEU A 59 11.00 9.18 -9.39
C LEU A 59 11.38 8.11 -10.40
N ILE A 60 11.20 6.83 -10.06
CA ILE A 60 11.42 5.70 -10.94
C ILE A 60 10.20 5.52 -11.85
N THR A 61 10.17 6.21 -12.98
CA THR A 61 9.00 6.29 -13.88
C THR A 61 8.56 4.96 -14.48
N GLY A 62 9.46 3.95 -14.50
CA GLY A 62 9.13 2.58 -14.91
C GLY A 62 8.40 1.74 -13.86
N PHE A 63 8.16 2.28 -12.66
CA PHE A 63 7.42 1.60 -11.60
C PHE A 63 5.93 1.92 -11.70
N GLY A 64 5.09 0.87 -11.75
CA GLY A 64 3.65 1.02 -11.87
C GLY A 64 3.23 1.85 -13.08
N THR A 65 2.44 2.87 -12.86
CA THR A 65 2.01 3.82 -13.88
C THR A 65 2.71 5.16 -13.65
N GLY A 66 3.76 5.42 -14.43
CA GLY A 66 4.49 6.70 -14.35
C GLY A 66 5.18 6.97 -13.00
N GLY A 67 5.64 5.92 -12.32
CA GLY A 67 6.40 5.98 -11.07
C GLY A 67 5.60 5.73 -9.80
N PHE A 68 4.34 5.33 -9.91
CA PHE A 68 3.52 5.02 -8.74
C PHE A 68 2.54 3.87 -8.99
N ILE A 69 2.07 3.26 -7.89
CA ILE A 69 0.93 2.35 -7.82
C ILE A 69 -0.29 3.12 -7.34
N ASP A 70 -1.42 3.00 -8.04
CA ASP A 70 -2.74 3.46 -7.56
C ASP A 70 -3.38 2.34 -6.71
N LEU A 71 -3.48 2.57 -5.42
CA LEU A 71 -4.00 1.60 -4.47
C LEU A 71 -5.53 1.45 -4.51
N ARG A 72 -6.24 2.26 -5.28
CA ARG A 72 -7.67 2.07 -5.54
C ARG A 72 -7.93 0.86 -6.45
N GLN A 73 -6.90 0.42 -7.18
CA GLN A 73 -6.96 -0.75 -8.05
C GLN A 73 -6.91 -2.07 -7.25
N HIS A 74 -7.39 -3.14 -7.84
CA HIS A 74 -7.33 -4.51 -7.30
C HIS A 74 -8.03 -4.72 -5.93
N LEU A 75 -9.13 -3.99 -5.69
CA LEU A 75 -9.94 -4.13 -4.48
C LEU A 75 -11.24 -4.91 -4.70
N GLY A 76 -11.50 -5.38 -5.94
CA GLY A 76 -12.77 -6.04 -6.28
C GLY A 76 -13.95 -5.06 -6.39
N MET A 77 -13.69 -3.77 -6.46
CA MET A 77 -14.69 -2.72 -6.61
C MET A 77 -14.26 -1.66 -7.64
N ASP A 78 -15.18 -0.79 -8.02
CA ASP A 78 -14.89 0.35 -8.89
C ASP A 78 -13.87 1.30 -8.21
N PRO A 79 -12.68 1.52 -8.80
CA PRO A 79 -11.65 2.39 -8.26
C PRO A 79 -12.09 3.83 -7.99
N GLU A 80 -13.04 4.37 -8.78
CA GLU A 80 -13.58 5.73 -8.58
C GLU A 80 -14.42 5.85 -7.31
N ARG A 81 -14.90 4.74 -6.78
CA ARG A 81 -15.66 4.66 -5.54
C ARG A 81 -14.80 4.27 -4.33
N ALA A 82 -13.57 3.82 -4.56
CA ALA A 82 -12.68 3.40 -3.51
C ALA A 82 -12.17 4.60 -2.70
N SER A 83 -12.39 4.57 -1.39
CA SER A 83 -11.85 5.52 -0.43
C SER A 83 -10.76 4.83 0.38
N ILE A 84 -9.50 5.14 0.09
CA ILE A 84 -8.34 4.47 0.66
C ILE A 84 -7.23 5.47 0.97
N GLU A 85 -6.56 5.27 2.10
CA GLU A 85 -5.41 6.06 2.51
C GLU A 85 -4.36 5.13 3.13
N VAL A 86 -3.10 5.29 2.76
CA VAL A 86 -1.99 4.60 3.42
C VAL A 86 -1.33 5.54 4.41
N THR A 87 -1.46 5.23 5.69
CA THR A 87 -0.92 6.03 6.80
C THR A 87 0.33 5.43 7.43
N SER A 88 0.55 4.12 7.26
CA SER A 88 1.75 3.41 7.70
C SER A 88 2.43 2.78 6.49
N PRO A 89 3.76 2.74 6.45
CA PRO A 89 4.46 2.13 5.32
C PRO A 89 4.09 0.66 5.20
N GLY A 90 4.14 0.16 3.98
CA GLY A 90 4.15 -1.27 3.71
C GLY A 90 5.43 -1.92 4.21
N ILE A 91 5.51 -3.23 4.08
CA ILE A 91 6.71 -4.00 4.38
C ILE A 91 7.23 -4.67 3.12
N VAL A 92 8.55 -4.78 3.03
CA VAL A 92 9.22 -5.44 1.90
C VAL A 92 9.68 -6.83 2.32
N TYR A 93 9.36 -7.83 1.51
CA TYR A 93 9.87 -9.18 1.62
C TYR A 93 10.35 -9.66 0.25
N ARG A 94 11.66 -9.82 0.08
CA ARG A 94 12.27 -10.09 -1.23
C ARG A 94 11.82 -9.02 -2.25
N ASP A 95 11.22 -9.43 -3.36
CA ASP A 95 10.69 -8.52 -4.39
C ASP A 95 9.19 -8.20 -4.21
N TYR A 96 8.63 -8.46 -3.03
CA TYR A 96 7.24 -8.09 -2.72
C TYR A 96 7.18 -6.85 -1.84
N LEU A 97 6.44 -5.85 -2.27
CA LEU A 97 5.99 -4.74 -1.46
C LEU A 97 4.57 -5.04 -0.98
N ILE A 98 4.44 -5.37 0.30
CA ILE A 98 3.17 -5.77 0.93
C ILE A 98 2.55 -4.54 1.58
N VAL A 99 1.33 -4.20 1.21
CA VAL A 99 0.67 -2.96 1.57
C VAL A 99 -0.69 -3.24 2.21
N GLY A 100 -0.91 -2.62 3.36
CA GLY A 100 -2.23 -2.41 3.94
C GLY A 100 -2.72 -1.00 3.69
N SER A 101 -3.84 -0.67 4.29
CA SER A 101 -4.44 0.64 4.12
C SER A 101 -5.35 1.00 5.28
N ARG A 102 -5.69 2.27 5.38
CA ARG A 102 -6.82 2.78 6.13
C ARG A 102 -7.98 3.00 5.17
N VAL A 103 -9.13 2.46 5.50
CA VAL A 103 -10.40 2.65 4.77
C VAL A 103 -11.48 3.11 5.76
N PRO A 104 -12.61 3.65 5.30
CA PRO A 104 -13.75 3.93 6.19
C PRO A 104 -14.26 2.63 6.82
N GLU A 105 -14.64 2.70 8.08
CA GLU A 105 -15.16 1.57 8.88
C GLU A 105 -16.68 1.68 9.00
N GLU A 106 -17.33 1.88 7.86
CA GLU A 106 -18.77 2.06 7.72
C GLU A 106 -19.35 0.93 6.87
N GLN A 107 -20.66 0.73 6.98
CA GLN A 107 -21.37 -0.19 6.11
C GLN A 107 -21.23 0.22 4.64
N ASN A 108 -21.01 -0.74 3.74
CA ASN A 108 -20.76 -0.50 2.32
C ASN A 108 -19.49 0.30 1.99
N SER A 109 -18.49 0.24 2.87
CA SER A 109 -17.21 0.92 2.66
C SER A 109 -16.22 0.10 1.82
N THR A 110 -15.09 0.73 1.50
CA THR A 110 -13.96 0.09 0.81
C THR A 110 -13.41 -1.06 1.64
N PRO A 111 -13.13 -2.24 1.07
CA PRO A 111 -12.48 -3.33 1.78
C PRO A 111 -11.01 -3.01 2.08
N GLY A 112 -10.57 -3.39 3.30
CA GLY A 112 -9.22 -3.12 3.80
C GLY A 112 -8.22 -4.23 3.49
N HIS A 113 -8.35 -4.93 2.38
CA HIS A 113 -7.50 -6.07 2.00
C HIS A 113 -6.00 -5.74 1.98
N VAL A 114 -5.18 -6.74 2.32
CA VAL A 114 -3.73 -6.69 2.14
C VAL A 114 -3.37 -7.08 0.71
N ARG A 115 -2.49 -6.33 0.09
CA ARG A 115 -2.06 -6.59 -1.29
C ARG A 115 -0.55 -6.57 -1.40
N ALA A 116 -0.02 -7.41 -2.26
CA ALA A 116 1.39 -7.37 -2.62
C ALA A 116 1.57 -6.91 -4.07
N PHE A 117 2.61 -6.14 -4.25
CA PHE A 117 3.05 -5.65 -5.54
C PHE A 117 4.52 -5.98 -5.73
N ASN A 118 4.94 -6.18 -6.96
CA ASN A 118 6.34 -6.36 -7.29
C ASN A 118 7.13 -5.09 -6.98
N ALA A 119 8.15 -5.17 -6.16
CA ALA A 119 8.95 -4.03 -5.73
C ALA A 119 9.78 -3.41 -6.87
N VAL A 120 10.01 -4.15 -7.95
CA VAL A 120 10.74 -3.67 -9.13
C VAL A 120 9.82 -3.02 -10.13
N THR A 121 8.70 -3.66 -10.46
CA THR A 121 7.83 -3.23 -11.56
C THR A 121 6.59 -2.48 -11.11
N GLY A 122 6.16 -2.64 -9.85
CA GLY A 122 4.88 -2.16 -9.33
C GLY A 122 3.69 -3.00 -9.78
N ALA A 123 3.91 -4.14 -10.45
CA ALA A 123 2.85 -5.03 -10.87
C ALA A 123 2.14 -5.65 -9.66
N PHE A 124 0.82 -5.80 -9.76
CA PHE A 124 0.03 -6.52 -8.76
C PHE A 124 0.40 -8.00 -8.78
N GLU A 125 0.61 -8.59 -7.59
CA GLU A 125 1.03 -9.98 -7.44
C GLU A 125 -0.06 -10.83 -6.78
N TRP A 126 -0.53 -10.41 -5.59
CA TRP A 126 -1.57 -11.14 -4.87
C TRP A 126 -2.34 -10.25 -3.90
N ILE A 127 -3.49 -10.76 -3.47
CA ILE A 127 -4.35 -10.16 -2.47
C ILE A 127 -4.66 -11.18 -1.36
N PHE A 128 -4.66 -10.71 -0.12
CA PHE A 128 -5.23 -11.41 1.02
C PHE A 128 -6.51 -10.69 1.43
N HIS A 129 -7.63 -11.38 1.33
CA HIS A 129 -8.92 -10.85 1.71
C HIS A 129 -9.06 -10.87 3.24
N THR A 130 -9.08 -9.71 3.88
CA THR A 130 -9.32 -9.57 5.33
C THR A 130 -10.76 -9.90 5.71
N ILE A 131 -11.68 -9.81 4.74
CA ILE A 131 -13.05 -10.30 4.80
C ILE A 131 -13.14 -11.40 3.75
N PRO A 132 -13.35 -12.66 4.16
CA PRO A 132 -13.26 -13.81 3.26
C PRO A 132 -14.26 -13.72 2.11
N GLN A 133 -13.84 -14.17 0.92
CA GLN A 133 -14.66 -14.24 -0.26
C GLN A 133 -15.25 -15.64 -0.44
N PRO A 134 -16.30 -15.85 -1.29
CA PRO A 134 -16.88 -17.15 -1.54
C PRO A 134 -15.83 -18.22 -1.87
N GLY A 135 -15.82 -19.32 -1.10
CA GLY A 135 -14.87 -20.42 -1.24
C GLY A 135 -13.57 -20.27 -0.45
N GLU A 136 -13.35 -19.15 0.23
CA GLU A 136 -12.21 -18.96 1.12
C GLU A 136 -12.49 -19.46 2.54
N PHE A 137 -11.39 -19.75 3.26
CA PHE A 137 -11.48 -20.15 4.66
C PHE A 137 -12.19 -19.08 5.51
N GLY A 138 -13.18 -19.52 6.29
CA GLY A 138 -13.95 -18.64 7.16
C GLY A 138 -15.18 -17.99 6.52
N TYR A 139 -15.37 -18.11 5.19
CA TYR A 139 -16.52 -17.50 4.53
C TYR A 139 -17.87 -17.95 5.12
N ASP A 140 -18.04 -19.24 5.39
CA ASP A 140 -19.27 -19.82 5.93
C ASP A 140 -19.53 -19.47 7.40
N THR A 141 -18.60 -18.79 8.07
CA THR A 141 -18.78 -18.30 9.44
C THR A 141 -19.42 -16.92 9.53
N TRP A 142 -19.63 -16.26 8.39
CA TRP A 142 -20.24 -14.93 8.31
C TRP A 142 -21.71 -15.01 7.96
N GLU A 143 -22.51 -14.12 8.53
CA GLU A 143 -23.91 -13.90 8.15
C GLU A 143 -23.98 -12.92 6.97
N TRP A 144 -23.97 -13.45 5.75
CA TRP A 144 -24.02 -12.66 4.54
C TRP A 144 -25.44 -12.16 4.25
N VAL A 145 -25.59 -10.86 4.05
CA VAL A 145 -26.86 -10.24 3.64
C VAL A 145 -26.73 -9.84 2.17
N GLU A 146 -27.65 -10.32 1.34
CA GLU A 146 -27.68 -10.00 -0.09
C GLU A 146 -27.77 -8.47 -0.31
N GLY A 147 -26.94 -7.96 -1.22
CA GLY A 147 -26.85 -6.53 -1.55
C GLY A 147 -25.97 -5.69 -0.62
N ASN A 148 -25.46 -6.26 0.48
CA ASN A 148 -24.47 -5.57 1.31
C ASN A 148 -23.06 -5.70 0.74
N VAL A 149 -22.31 -4.62 0.81
CA VAL A 149 -20.85 -4.62 0.60
C VAL A 149 -20.19 -4.60 1.98
N TYR A 150 -19.33 -5.57 2.22
CA TYR A 150 -18.57 -5.67 3.48
C TYR A 150 -17.21 -5.04 3.30
N GLY A 151 -16.94 -3.95 4.00
CA GLY A 151 -15.69 -3.20 3.98
C GLY A 151 -15.07 -3.08 5.37
N GLY A 152 -14.11 -2.21 5.53
CA GLY A 152 -13.32 -2.11 6.76
C GLY A 152 -12.31 -3.25 6.91
N ALA A 153 -12.13 -3.78 8.12
CA ALA A 153 -11.15 -4.82 8.46
C ALA A 153 -9.74 -4.51 7.91
N ASN A 154 -9.24 -3.32 8.20
CA ASN A 154 -8.10 -2.72 7.53
C ASN A 154 -6.82 -2.70 8.39
N PRO A 155 -5.64 -3.12 7.87
CA PRO A 155 -4.37 -3.11 8.57
C PRO A 155 -3.65 -1.76 8.43
N TRP A 156 -4.18 -0.72 9.06
CA TRP A 156 -3.61 0.62 9.04
C TRP A 156 -2.44 0.82 10.01
N GLY A 157 -2.24 -0.12 10.95
CA GLY A 157 -1.21 -0.05 11.99
C GLY A 157 0.20 -0.44 11.54
N GLY A 158 0.33 -1.03 10.35
CA GLY A 158 1.59 -1.55 9.81
C GLY A 158 1.73 -3.06 9.96
N PHE A 159 2.94 -3.56 9.69
CA PHE A 159 3.27 -4.97 9.54
C PHE A 159 4.51 -5.36 10.34
N SER A 160 4.60 -6.64 10.70
CA SER A 160 5.83 -7.30 11.15
C SER A 160 6.10 -8.50 10.25
N LEU A 161 7.37 -8.82 10.05
CA LEU A 161 7.82 -9.88 9.14
C LEU A 161 8.73 -10.85 9.88
N ASP A 162 8.44 -12.15 9.75
CA ASP A 162 9.39 -13.24 9.99
C ASP A 162 9.96 -13.65 8.64
N GLU A 163 11.15 -13.14 8.33
CA GLU A 163 11.80 -13.38 7.04
C GLU A 163 12.20 -14.84 6.84
N GLU A 164 12.59 -15.53 7.92
CA GLU A 164 13.02 -16.92 7.85
C GLU A 164 11.87 -17.84 7.45
N ARG A 165 10.67 -17.59 7.97
CA ARG A 165 9.47 -18.38 7.69
C ARG A 165 8.61 -17.80 6.56
N GLY A 166 8.90 -16.59 6.11
CA GLY A 166 8.08 -15.87 5.13
C GLY A 166 6.68 -15.54 5.63
N LEU A 167 6.56 -15.21 6.92
CA LEU A 167 5.28 -14.89 7.55
C LEU A 167 5.15 -13.38 7.80
N VAL A 168 4.05 -12.81 7.37
CA VAL A 168 3.68 -11.41 7.63
C VAL A 168 2.58 -11.36 8.66
N PHE A 169 2.77 -10.55 9.69
CA PHE A 169 1.82 -10.34 10.78
C PHE A 169 1.28 -8.92 10.72
N PHE A 170 -0.02 -8.78 10.91
CA PHE A 170 -0.69 -7.49 11.01
C PHE A 170 -1.96 -7.60 11.86
N ALA A 171 -2.36 -6.48 12.43
CA ALA A 171 -3.63 -6.34 13.12
C ALA A 171 -4.61 -5.57 12.23
N THR A 172 -5.87 -5.99 12.21
CA THR A 172 -6.94 -5.24 11.56
C THR A 172 -7.67 -4.35 12.56
N GLY A 173 -7.98 -3.13 12.15
CA GLY A 173 -8.97 -2.29 12.78
C GLY A 173 -10.35 -2.54 12.17
N SER A 174 -11.40 -2.19 12.89
CA SER A 174 -12.81 -2.26 12.46
C SER A 174 -13.56 -1.02 12.91
#